data_50efdf39352ef638c6071b2174aaa00d
#
_entry.id   50efdf39352ef638c6071b2174aaa00d
#
_cell.length_a   1.000
_cell.length_b   1.000
_cell.length_c   1.000
_cell.angle_alpha   90.00
_cell.angle_beta   90.00
_cell.angle_gamma   90.00
#
_symmetry.space_group_name_H-M   'P 1'
#
loop_
_entity.id
_entity.type
_entity.pdbx_description
1 polymer ?
#
loop_
_entity_poly.entity_id
_entity_poly.type
_entity_poly.pdbx_seq_one_letter_code
_entity_poly.pdbx_strand_id
1 'polypeptide(L)'
;MDITAFLTQSSVLVIAGKGGAGKTTVSAALARLAARNGLSVLLVELAGRRATSAAHGHDPQARNQVELSSAGPRDRLTPPAQIRARALAPEGALVEYLTDHGFRRAARRLANSAMPDVVATAIPGIRDVLVLGKIVQLERAGTADLIVVDGPAAGHAITFLTSAQGLLGWSRAGPVHAQAADVAGLLSDPARCRVVLVTLAEETPVNETVETAFNLEDQVGTHFGPVVVNGLYPRLDHLDADPEHAASAAGVILRPDQADAMRGAAMFRRRREEMQVKQAARLAEALPLSQVWLPHLFTAGIGLSEIDVLVDALATGLVKLRDPPGGAGRTGSTEPAAGGRVPARAAAGNGSLA
;
A
#
# COMPACT_ATOMS: atom_id res chain seq x y z
N MET A 1 -12.28 -10.77 10.30
CA MET A 1 -10.81 -10.99 10.46
C MET A 1 -10.35 -10.24 11.70
N ASP A 2 -9.50 -10.84 12.53
CA ASP A 2 -8.86 -10.12 13.63
C ASP A 2 -7.79 -9.16 13.09
N ILE A 3 -7.76 -7.92 13.61
CA ILE A 3 -6.81 -6.88 13.18
C ILE A 3 -5.37 -7.35 13.45
N THR A 4 -5.11 -7.90 14.64
CA THR A 4 -3.80 -8.40 15.00
C THR A 4 -3.37 -9.54 14.08
N ALA A 5 -4.27 -10.48 13.77
CA ALA A 5 -4.00 -11.56 12.83
C ALA A 5 -3.64 -11.03 11.44
N PHE A 6 -4.33 -9.99 10.94
CA PHE A 6 -3.97 -9.35 9.66
C PHE A 6 -2.58 -8.71 9.70
N LEU A 7 -2.28 -7.95 10.76
CA LEU A 7 -1.03 -7.22 10.89
C LEU A 7 0.18 -8.11 11.14
N THR A 8 -0.02 -9.34 11.62
CA THR A 8 1.04 -10.32 11.90
C THR A 8 1.11 -11.45 10.86
N GLN A 9 0.26 -11.44 9.83
CA GLN A 9 0.28 -12.45 8.77
C GLN A 9 1.56 -12.44 7.95
N SER A 10 2.25 -11.29 7.87
CA SER A 10 3.50 -11.13 7.15
C SER A 10 4.35 -10.05 7.80
N SER A 11 5.66 -10.19 7.69
CA SER A 11 6.64 -9.22 8.24
C SER A 11 6.71 -7.93 7.40
N VAL A 12 6.32 -7.99 6.12
CA VAL A 12 6.40 -6.87 5.16
C VAL A 12 5.06 -6.68 4.47
N LEU A 13 4.55 -5.45 4.49
CA LEU A 13 3.43 -5.00 3.67
C LEU A 13 3.91 -3.99 2.63
N VAL A 14 3.79 -4.32 1.36
CA VAL A 14 4.09 -3.40 0.25
C VAL A 14 2.80 -2.74 -0.21
N ILE A 15 2.73 -1.41 -0.14
CA ILE A 15 1.54 -0.67 -0.53
C ILE A 15 1.72 -0.23 -2.00
N ALA A 16 0.88 -0.75 -2.87
CA ALA A 16 0.92 -0.50 -4.31
C ALA A 16 -0.40 0.06 -4.83
N GLY A 17 -0.40 0.68 -6.00
CA GLY A 17 -1.62 1.23 -6.62
C GLY A 17 -1.34 2.47 -7.46
N LYS A 18 -2.35 3.00 -8.13
CA LYS A 18 -2.26 4.16 -9.01
C LYS A 18 -1.65 5.40 -8.34
N GLY A 19 -0.97 6.23 -9.12
CA GLY A 19 -0.57 7.57 -8.69
C GLY A 19 -1.78 8.40 -8.25
N GLY A 20 -1.71 9.03 -7.07
CA GLY A 20 -2.82 9.80 -6.52
C GLY A 20 -3.89 8.99 -5.76
N ALA A 21 -3.83 7.66 -5.73
CA ALA A 21 -4.81 6.85 -4.98
C ALA A 21 -4.70 6.98 -3.44
N GLY A 22 -3.68 7.67 -2.92
CA GLY A 22 -3.50 7.87 -1.48
C GLY A 22 -2.63 6.81 -0.80
N LYS A 23 -1.75 6.12 -1.54
CA LYS A 23 -0.85 5.09 -0.98
C LYS A 23 -0.10 5.55 0.26
N THR A 24 0.58 6.68 0.17
CA THR A 24 1.34 7.28 1.28
C THR A 24 0.48 7.50 2.52
N THR A 25 -0.74 7.99 2.33
CA THR A 25 -1.71 8.20 3.41
C THR A 25 -2.15 6.87 4.02
N VAL A 26 -2.41 5.85 3.18
CA VAL A 26 -2.76 4.49 3.62
C VAL A 26 -1.59 3.82 4.31
N SER A 27 -0.35 3.98 3.81
CA SER A 27 0.87 3.47 4.47
C SER A 27 1.04 4.05 5.87
N ALA A 28 0.82 5.36 6.03
CA ALA A 28 0.84 6.04 7.32
C ALA A 28 -0.26 5.52 8.26
N ALA A 29 -1.48 5.35 7.76
CA ALA A 29 -2.60 4.85 8.54
C ALA A 29 -2.40 3.38 8.97
N LEU A 30 -1.88 2.51 8.10
CA LEU A 30 -1.54 1.12 8.43
C LEU A 30 -0.42 1.03 9.46
N ALA A 31 0.64 1.83 9.31
CA ALA A 31 1.73 1.89 10.28
C ALA A 31 1.21 2.33 11.66
N ARG A 32 0.33 3.33 11.70
CA ARG A 32 -0.26 3.80 12.95
C ARG A 32 -1.26 2.80 13.54
N LEU A 33 -2.03 2.09 12.71
CA LEU A 33 -2.90 1.00 13.15
C LEU A 33 -2.09 -0.11 13.82
N ALA A 34 -0.98 -0.53 13.19
CA ALA A 34 -0.10 -1.55 13.73
C ALA A 34 0.52 -1.13 15.07
N ALA A 35 1.00 0.11 15.17
CA ALA A 35 1.53 0.65 16.42
C ALA A 35 0.46 0.76 17.52
N ARG A 36 -0.79 1.12 17.21
CA ARG A 36 -1.91 1.09 18.17
C ARG A 36 -2.22 -0.32 18.68
N ASN A 37 -1.88 -1.36 17.90
CA ASN A 37 -2.00 -2.76 18.28
C ASN A 37 -0.71 -3.34 18.91
N GLY A 38 0.22 -2.49 19.32
CA GLY A 38 1.41 -2.88 20.08
C GLY A 38 2.61 -3.34 19.25
N LEU A 39 2.55 -3.27 17.91
CA LEU A 39 3.66 -3.67 17.04
C LEU A 39 4.66 -2.53 16.85
N SER A 40 5.95 -2.85 16.88
CA SER A 40 6.99 -1.95 16.39
C SER A 40 6.94 -1.90 14.87
N VAL A 41 6.95 -0.69 14.28
CA VAL A 41 6.76 -0.50 12.84
C VAL A 41 7.94 0.25 12.24
N LEU A 42 8.43 -0.25 11.10
CA LEU A 42 9.33 0.47 10.23
C LEU A 42 8.60 0.88 8.95
N LEU A 43 8.36 2.18 8.78
CA LEU A 43 7.82 2.73 7.56
C LEU A 43 8.97 3.03 6.60
N VAL A 44 8.96 2.37 5.45
CA VAL A 44 9.98 2.53 4.41
C VAL A 44 9.41 3.42 3.31
N GLU A 45 10.03 4.58 3.09
CA GLU A 45 9.74 5.49 1.99
C GLU A 45 10.76 5.28 0.86
N LEU A 46 10.28 5.05 -0.35
CA LEU A 46 11.16 4.99 -1.52
C LEU A 46 11.57 6.41 -1.92
N ALA A 47 12.88 6.64 -2.15
CA ALA A 47 13.43 7.96 -2.40
C ALA A 47 12.73 8.71 -3.55
N GLY A 48 12.49 9.99 -3.33
CA GLY A 48 11.69 10.87 -4.20
C GLY A 48 10.28 11.17 -3.68
N ARG A 49 9.80 10.49 -2.64
CA ARG A 49 8.48 10.71 -2.03
C ARG A 49 8.62 11.08 -0.55
N ARG A 50 8.55 12.37 -0.24
CA ARG A 50 8.75 12.91 1.11
C ARG A 50 7.44 13.16 1.89
N ALA A 51 6.34 12.49 1.51
CA ALA A 51 5.03 12.86 2.03
C ALA A 51 4.66 12.18 3.36
N THR A 52 5.20 10.99 3.66
CA THR A 52 4.78 10.22 4.85
C THR A 52 5.38 10.79 6.13
N SER A 53 6.65 11.19 6.10
CA SER A 53 7.31 11.86 7.23
C SER A 53 6.65 13.20 7.55
N ALA A 54 6.22 13.94 6.52
CA ALA A 54 5.49 15.20 6.68
C ALA A 54 4.11 14.99 7.32
N ALA A 55 3.37 13.93 6.95
CA ALA A 55 2.08 13.59 7.55
C ALA A 55 2.18 13.26 9.05
N HIS A 56 3.38 12.88 9.53
CA HIS A 56 3.67 12.64 10.95
C HIS A 56 4.35 13.84 11.63
N GLY A 57 4.46 14.99 10.98
CA GLY A 57 4.98 16.24 11.57
C GLY A 57 6.50 16.33 11.70
N HIS A 58 7.26 15.56 10.92
CA HIS A 58 8.73 15.52 10.99
C HIS A 58 9.41 16.06 9.72
N ASP A 59 10.62 16.62 9.88
CA ASP A 59 11.44 17.16 8.78
C ASP A 59 11.84 16.02 7.81
N PRO A 60 11.47 16.10 6.52
CA PRO A 60 11.81 15.10 5.53
C PRO A 60 13.30 15.02 5.16
N GLN A 61 14.16 15.88 5.73
CA GLN A 61 15.59 15.89 5.41
C GLN A 61 16.46 14.97 6.29
N ALA A 62 15.91 14.35 7.32
CA ALA A 62 16.67 13.42 8.16
C ALA A 62 17.04 12.15 7.38
N ARG A 63 18.32 11.95 7.11
CA ARG A 63 18.86 10.81 6.35
C ARG A 63 18.88 9.48 7.13
N ASN A 64 18.55 9.50 8.42
CA ASN A 64 18.55 8.34 9.31
C ASN A 64 17.12 7.96 9.69
N GLN A 65 16.95 6.81 10.36
CA GLN A 65 15.66 6.43 10.93
C GLN A 65 15.17 7.53 11.87
N VAL A 66 14.00 8.09 11.56
CA VAL A 66 13.34 9.09 12.38
C VAL A 66 12.22 8.41 13.15
N GLU A 67 12.17 8.62 14.45
CA GLU A 67 11.04 8.19 15.28
C GLU A 67 9.86 9.11 15.01
N LEU A 68 8.79 8.59 14.40
CA LEU A 68 7.64 9.39 13.96
C LEU A 68 6.57 9.55 15.04
N SER A 69 6.40 8.56 15.92
CA SER A 69 5.38 8.62 16.96
C SER A 69 5.52 7.45 17.93
N SER A 70 5.24 7.71 19.19
CA SER A 70 4.89 6.69 20.17
C SER A 70 3.35 6.62 20.22
N ALA A 71 2.74 5.65 19.54
CA ALA A 71 1.28 5.45 19.56
C ALA A 71 0.96 4.27 20.49
N GLY A 72 0.31 4.54 21.61
CA GLY A 72 -0.20 3.51 22.51
C GLY A 72 -0.73 4.09 23.82
N PRO A 73 -1.63 3.41 24.52
CA PRO A 73 -1.99 3.79 25.87
C PRO A 73 -0.71 3.75 26.73
N ARG A 74 -0.49 4.82 27.48
CA ARG A 74 0.63 4.92 28.43
C ARG A 74 0.37 4.00 29.63
N ASP A 75 0.42 2.69 29.40
CA ASP A 75 0.52 1.74 30.51
C ASP A 75 2.00 1.62 30.88
N ARG A 76 2.30 1.78 32.17
CA ARG A 76 3.68 1.88 32.70
C ARG A 76 4.52 0.61 32.54
N LEU A 77 3.94 -0.48 32.00
CA LEU A 77 4.57 -1.80 31.91
C LEU A 77 4.97 -2.21 30.46
N THR A 78 4.48 -1.52 29.44
CA THR A 78 4.83 -1.83 28.04
C THR A 78 5.43 -0.58 27.40
N PRO A 79 6.65 -0.65 26.81
CA PRO A 79 7.18 0.49 26.07
C PRO A 79 6.23 0.84 24.95
N PRO A 80 5.98 2.14 24.68
CA PRO A 80 5.10 2.55 23.61
C PRO A 80 5.61 1.98 22.29
N ALA A 81 4.70 1.38 21.53
CA ALA A 81 5.04 0.90 20.19
C ALA A 81 5.53 2.07 19.32
N GLN A 82 6.68 1.89 18.70
CA GLN A 82 7.37 2.95 17.97
C GLN A 82 7.13 2.82 16.48
N ILE A 83 6.81 3.93 15.81
CA ILE A 83 6.87 4.05 14.37
C ILE A 83 8.17 4.76 14.02
N ARG A 84 9.03 4.07 13.29
CA ARG A 84 10.26 4.64 12.73
C ARG A 84 10.10 4.76 11.23
N ALA A 85 10.55 5.85 10.63
CA ALA A 85 10.61 6.00 9.18
C ALA A 85 12.04 5.91 8.68
N ARG A 86 12.19 5.35 7.48
CA ARG A 86 13.46 5.29 6.75
C ARG A 86 13.22 5.52 5.27
N ALA A 87 13.91 6.51 4.72
CA ALA A 87 13.97 6.69 3.27
C ALA A 87 15.04 5.76 2.67
N LEU A 88 14.68 5.00 1.66
CA LEU A 88 15.59 4.16 0.89
C LEU A 88 15.79 4.77 -0.51
N ALA A 89 17.02 5.16 -0.81
CA ALA A 89 17.47 5.60 -2.13
C ALA A 89 18.29 4.49 -2.79
N PRO A 90 18.16 4.25 -4.12
CA PRO A 90 18.96 3.26 -4.83
C PRO A 90 20.48 3.45 -4.66
N GLU A 91 20.94 4.72 -4.65
CA GLU A 91 22.34 5.08 -4.46
C GLU A 91 22.86 4.68 -3.07
N GLY A 92 22.06 4.94 -2.03
CA GLY A 92 22.36 4.52 -0.67
C GLY A 92 22.37 3.01 -0.53
N ALA A 93 21.40 2.33 -1.12
CA ALA A 93 21.31 0.87 -1.12
C ALA A 93 22.53 0.21 -1.82
N LEU A 94 23.00 0.80 -2.92
CA LEU A 94 24.21 0.32 -3.62
C LEU A 94 25.47 0.48 -2.75
N VAL A 95 25.65 1.63 -2.08
CA VAL A 95 26.79 1.87 -1.20
C VAL A 95 26.77 0.90 0.00
N GLU A 96 25.62 0.69 0.60
CA GLU A 96 25.44 -0.27 1.68
C GLU A 96 25.72 -1.69 1.20
N TYR A 97 25.18 -2.10 0.04
CA TYR A 97 25.41 -3.40 -0.57
C TYR A 97 26.91 -3.68 -0.77
N LEU A 98 27.65 -2.75 -1.38
CA LEU A 98 29.09 -2.87 -1.59
C LEU A 98 29.86 -2.97 -0.26
N THR A 99 29.42 -2.25 0.76
CA THR A 99 30.04 -2.27 2.09
C THR A 99 29.85 -3.62 2.77
N ASP A 100 28.65 -4.17 2.70
CA ASP A 100 28.26 -5.45 3.31
C ASP A 100 28.96 -6.65 2.65
N HIS A 101 29.26 -6.56 1.35
CA HIS A 101 30.01 -7.58 0.60
C HIS A 101 31.53 -7.39 0.61
N GLY A 102 32.05 -6.53 1.49
CA GLY A 102 33.50 -6.34 1.69
C GLY A 102 34.16 -5.34 0.75
N PHE A 103 33.43 -4.75 -0.20
CA PHE A 103 33.95 -3.75 -1.16
C PHE A 103 34.01 -2.33 -0.60
N ARG A 104 34.44 -2.16 0.65
CA ARG A 104 34.43 -0.88 1.38
C ARG A 104 35.18 0.24 0.65
N ARG A 105 36.27 -0.07 -0.10
CA ARG A 105 37.01 0.95 -0.88
C ARG A 105 36.20 1.44 -2.08
N ALA A 106 35.52 0.55 -2.78
CA ALA A 106 34.62 0.88 -3.88
C ALA A 106 33.40 1.68 -3.37
N ALA A 107 32.79 1.27 -2.26
CA ALA A 107 31.70 1.97 -1.61
C ALA A 107 32.06 3.42 -1.24
N ARG A 108 33.24 3.64 -0.63
CA ARG A 108 33.74 5.00 -0.28
C ARG A 108 33.99 5.86 -1.53
N ARG A 109 34.58 5.30 -2.59
CA ARG A 109 34.79 6.02 -3.85
C ARG A 109 33.46 6.42 -4.50
N LEU A 110 32.50 5.50 -4.51
CA LEU A 110 31.17 5.74 -5.08
C LEU A 110 30.40 6.79 -4.26
N ALA A 111 30.45 6.75 -2.92
CA ALA A 111 29.79 7.72 -2.04
C ALA A 111 30.34 9.14 -2.21
N ASN A 112 31.63 9.26 -2.59
CA ASN A 112 32.33 10.56 -2.78
C ASN A 112 32.34 11.01 -4.25
N SER A 113 31.86 10.22 -5.19
CA SER A 113 31.83 10.54 -6.62
C SER A 113 30.47 11.12 -7.01
N ALA A 114 30.44 12.03 -7.97
CA ALA A 114 29.19 12.53 -8.59
C ALA A 114 28.57 11.49 -9.57
N MET A 115 29.08 10.25 -9.61
CA MET A 115 28.73 9.23 -10.60
C MET A 115 28.07 7.94 -10.06
N PRO A 116 27.27 7.95 -8.95
CA PRO A 116 26.52 6.75 -8.56
C PRO A 116 25.49 6.32 -9.62
N ASP A 117 24.99 7.30 -10.38
CA ASP A 117 23.96 7.08 -11.40
C ASP A 117 24.39 6.25 -12.61
N VAL A 118 25.65 6.39 -13.04
CA VAL A 118 26.13 5.73 -14.27
C VAL A 118 26.26 4.21 -14.10
N VAL A 119 26.71 3.73 -12.95
CA VAL A 119 26.87 2.29 -12.68
C VAL A 119 25.52 1.63 -12.46
N ALA A 120 24.60 2.31 -11.81
CA ALA A 120 23.27 1.80 -11.52
C ALA A 120 22.30 1.87 -12.72
N THR A 121 22.64 2.57 -13.80
CA THR A 121 21.84 2.63 -15.05
C THR A 121 22.23 1.56 -16.08
N ALA A 122 23.37 0.90 -15.91
CA ALA A 122 23.88 -0.05 -16.90
C ALA A 122 23.08 -1.37 -16.98
N ILE A 123 22.38 -1.75 -15.90
CA ILE A 123 21.59 -3.00 -15.85
C ILE A 123 20.15 -2.64 -15.47
N PRO A 124 19.17 -2.89 -16.34
CA PRO A 124 17.76 -2.64 -16.02
C PRO A 124 17.31 -3.38 -14.76
N GLY A 125 16.59 -2.71 -13.87
CA GLY A 125 16.04 -3.30 -12.64
C GLY A 125 17.04 -3.46 -11.48
N ILE A 126 18.35 -3.24 -11.65
CA ILE A 126 19.32 -3.41 -10.56
C ILE A 126 19.07 -2.45 -9.40
N ARG A 127 18.65 -1.21 -9.70
CA ARG A 127 18.28 -0.21 -8.69
C ARG A 127 17.17 -0.70 -7.79
N ASP A 128 16.15 -1.28 -8.38
CA ASP A 128 14.97 -1.78 -7.68
C ASP A 128 15.32 -3.00 -6.81
N VAL A 129 16.13 -3.93 -7.36
CA VAL A 129 16.60 -5.11 -6.61
C VAL A 129 17.50 -4.72 -5.45
N LEU A 130 18.31 -3.66 -5.54
CA LEU A 130 19.12 -3.19 -4.43
C LEU A 130 18.24 -2.60 -3.30
N VAL A 131 17.22 -1.83 -3.64
CA VAL A 131 16.26 -1.31 -2.67
C VAL A 131 15.46 -2.44 -2.01
N LEU A 132 14.92 -3.38 -2.80
CA LEU A 132 14.21 -4.56 -2.30
C LEU A 132 15.13 -5.45 -1.46
N GLY A 133 16.38 -5.65 -1.86
CA GLY A 133 17.37 -6.39 -1.09
C GLY A 133 17.66 -5.74 0.26
N LYS A 134 17.60 -4.41 0.36
CA LYS A 134 17.69 -3.73 1.65
C LYS A 134 16.47 -4.02 2.53
N ILE A 135 15.28 -4.11 1.94
CA ILE A 135 14.06 -4.53 2.68
C ILE A 135 14.21 -5.97 3.20
N VAL A 136 14.75 -6.89 2.37
CA VAL A 136 15.09 -8.27 2.80
C VAL A 136 16.05 -8.26 4.01
N GLN A 137 17.09 -7.42 3.98
CA GLN A 137 18.03 -7.33 5.10
C GLN A 137 17.37 -6.81 6.38
N LEU A 138 16.52 -5.79 6.27
CA LEU A 138 15.79 -5.21 7.40
C LEU A 138 14.80 -6.21 8.01
N GLU A 139 14.13 -6.99 7.17
CA GLU A 139 13.20 -8.05 7.58
C GLU A 139 13.97 -9.17 8.31
N ARG A 140 15.05 -9.70 7.72
CA ARG A 140 15.88 -10.74 8.32
C ARG A 140 16.55 -10.31 9.64
N ALA A 141 16.88 -9.04 9.76
CA ALA A 141 17.44 -8.46 10.99
C ALA A 141 16.40 -8.28 12.11
N GLY A 142 15.11 -8.55 11.85
CA GLY A 142 14.04 -8.32 12.83
C GLY A 142 13.98 -6.88 13.31
N THR A 143 14.21 -5.92 12.39
CA THR A 143 14.32 -4.50 12.73
C THR A 143 13.03 -3.94 13.32
N ALA A 144 11.89 -4.50 12.95
CA ALA A 144 10.57 -4.18 13.47
C ALA A 144 9.67 -5.42 13.33
N ASP A 145 8.55 -5.45 14.06
CA ASP A 145 7.55 -6.51 13.94
C ASP A 145 6.83 -6.44 12.60
N LEU A 146 6.66 -5.22 12.06
CA LEU A 146 6.07 -4.97 10.75
C LEU A 146 6.86 -3.91 9.99
N ILE A 147 7.18 -4.19 8.73
CA ILE A 147 7.74 -3.24 7.78
C ILE A 147 6.64 -2.85 6.78
N VAL A 148 6.28 -1.57 6.74
CA VAL A 148 5.34 -1.02 5.77
C VAL A 148 6.12 -0.27 4.71
N VAL A 149 6.02 -0.70 3.45
CA VAL A 149 6.73 -0.08 2.31
C VAL A 149 5.75 0.79 1.53
N ASP A 150 5.96 2.12 1.52
CA ASP A 150 5.22 3.02 0.64
C ASP A 150 5.72 2.85 -0.79
N GLY A 151 5.05 1.97 -1.53
CA GLY A 151 5.44 1.52 -2.84
C GLY A 151 5.23 2.57 -3.95
N PRO A 152 5.84 2.36 -5.12
CA PRO A 152 5.72 3.29 -6.25
C PRO A 152 4.33 3.27 -6.88
N ALA A 153 4.05 4.18 -7.84
CA ALA A 153 2.80 4.19 -8.59
C ALA A 153 2.65 2.92 -9.45
N ALA A 154 1.41 2.52 -9.78
CA ALA A 154 1.07 1.21 -10.38
C ALA A 154 2.00 0.77 -11.53
N GLY A 155 2.24 1.62 -12.53
CA GLY A 155 3.15 1.29 -13.63
C GLY A 155 4.58 1.02 -13.19
N HIS A 156 5.10 1.77 -12.23
CA HIS A 156 6.41 1.53 -11.63
C HIS A 156 6.38 0.41 -10.57
N ALA A 157 5.23 0.14 -9.94
CA ALA A 157 5.11 -0.93 -8.95
C ALA A 157 5.30 -2.31 -9.59
N ILE A 158 4.75 -2.52 -10.79
CA ILE A 158 4.96 -3.76 -11.56
C ILE A 158 6.45 -3.90 -11.85
N THR A 159 7.08 -2.91 -12.49
CA THR A 159 8.52 -2.94 -12.82
C THR A 159 9.39 -3.13 -11.57
N PHE A 160 9.06 -2.44 -10.47
CA PHE A 160 9.78 -2.53 -9.21
C PHE A 160 9.73 -3.94 -8.62
N LEU A 161 8.55 -4.55 -8.54
CA LEU A 161 8.36 -5.86 -7.92
C LEU A 161 8.78 -7.02 -8.85
N THR A 162 8.72 -6.85 -10.18
CA THR A 162 9.18 -7.85 -11.17
C THR A 162 10.68 -7.79 -11.45
N SER A 163 11.37 -6.73 -10.98
CA SER A 163 12.80 -6.51 -11.26
C SER A 163 13.69 -7.69 -10.88
N ALA A 164 13.39 -8.37 -9.77
CA ALA A 164 14.11 -9.55 -9.31
C ALA A 164 13.99 -10.72 -10.29
N GLN A 165 12.80 -10.99 -10.82
CA GLN A 165 12.56 -12.05 -11.80
C GLN A 165 13.30 -11.75 -13.11
N GLY A 166 13.28 -10.50 -13.55
CA GLY A 166 14.05 -10.06 -14.72
C GLY A 166 15.56 -10.32 -14.58
N LEU A 167 16.13 -10.01 -13.41
CA LEU A 167 17.56 -10.26 -13.14
C LEU A 167 17.90 -11.74 -12.99
N LEU A 168 17.02 -12.57 -12.41
CA LEU A 168 17.20 -14.02 -12.35
C LEU A 168 17.24 -14.66 -13.73
N GLY A 169 16.44 -14.17 -14.67
CA GLY A 169 16.46 -14.61 -16.06
C GLY A 169 17.75 -14.24 -16.80
N TRP A 170 18.40 -13.15 -16.43
CA TRP A 170 19.58 -12.61 -17.10
C TRP A 170 20.90 -13.09 -16.49
N SER A 171 20.98 -13.31 -15.19
CA SER A 171 22.20 -13.74 -14.47
C SER A 171 22.01 -15.13 -13.91
N ARG A 172 22.96 -16.05 -14.18
CA ARG A 172 22.91 -17.45 -13.69
C ARG A 172 23.65 -17.69 -12.38
N ALA A 173 24.52 -16.77 -11.96
CA ALA A 173 25.33 -16.90 -10.75
C ALA A 173 25.90 -15.56 -10.31
N GLY A 174 26.45 -15.52 -9.09
CA GLY A 174 27.13 -14.35 -8.53
C GLY A 174 26.26 -13.53 -7.55
N PRO A 175 26.83 -12.46 -6.98
CA PRO A 175 26.18 -11.71 -5.91
C PRO A 175 24.84 -11.07 -6.32
N VAL A 176 24.71 -10.59 -7.56
CA VAL A 176 23.48 -9.99 -8.08
C VAL A 176 22.39 -11.05 -8.23
N HIS A 177 22.74 -12.27 -8.68
CA HIS A 177 21.81 -13.39 -8.76
C HIS A 177 21.31 -13.79 -7.36
N ALA A 178 22.21 -13.91 -6.39
CA ALA A 178 21.84 -14.23 -5.00
C ALA A 178 20.90 -13.19 -4.41
N GLN A 179 21.20 -11.90 -4.63
CA GLN A 179 20.33 -10.80 -4.19
C GLN A 179 18.95 -10.87 -4.83
N ALA A 180 18.89 -11.11 -6.14
CA ALA A 180 17.62 -11.24 -6.87
C ALA A 180 16.82 -12.47 -6.38
N ALA A 181 17.48 -13.59 -6.08
CA ALA A 181 16.85 -14.78 -5.53
C ALA A 181 16.27 -14.51 -4.12
N ASP A 182 17.00 -13.80 -3.27
CA ASP A 182 16.53 -13.40 -1.94
C ASP A 182 15.29 -12.50 -2.02
N VAL A 183 15.29 -11.55 -2.94
CA VAL A 183 14.14 -10.65 -3.19
C VAL A 183 12.94 -11.43 -3.73
N ALA A 184 13.15 -12.30 -4.73
CA ALA A 184 12.09 -13.15 -5.26
C ALA A 184 11.47 -14.05 -4.16
N GLY A 185 12.33 -14.64 -3.32
CA GLY A 185 11.90 -15.44 -2.17
C GLY A 185 11.12 -14.64 -1.12
N LEU A 186 11.45 -13.36 -0.88
CA LEU A 186 10.64 -12.50 -0.01
C LEU A 186 9.26 -12.25 -0.61
N LEU A 187 9.20 -11.85 -1.89
CA LEU A 187 7.97 -11.41 -2.53
C LEU A 187 6.96 -12.54 -2.78
N SER A 188 7.43 -13.78 -2.95
CA SER A 188 6.59 -14.96 -3.18
C SER A 188 6.15 -15.70 -1.91
N ASP A 189 6.69 -15.34 -0.75
CA ASP A 189 6.33 -15.99 0.53
C ASP A 189 5.26 -15.19 1.28
N PRO A 190 4.02 -15.73 1.41
CA PRO A 190 2.92 -15.01 2.07
C PRO A 190 3.13 -14.77 3.56
N ALA A 191 4.00 -15.53 4.21
CA ALA A 191 4.35 -15.32 5.63
C ALA A 191 5.36 -14.17 5.80
N ARG A 192 6.09 -13.83 4.73
CA ARG A 192 7.10 -12.76 4.75
C ARG A 192 6.61 -11.48 4.12
N CYS A 193 5.90 -11.55 2.98
CA CYS A 193 5.48 -10.37 2.23
C CYS A 193 4.07 -10.50 1.66
N ARG A 194 3.29 -9.43 1.78
CA ARG A 194 2.01 -9.26 1.08
C ARG A 194 1.94 -7.88 0.45
N VAL A 195 1.24 -7.80 -0.66
CA VAL A 195 0.95 -6.53 -1.33
C VAL A 195 -0.47 -6.08 -0.99
N VAL A 196 -0.62 -4.86 -0.52
CA VAL A 196 -1.91 -4.19 -0.31
C VAL A 196 -2.11 -3.21 -1.46
N LEU A 197 -3.12 -3.47 -2.28
CA LEU A 197 -3.47 -2.60 -3.39
C LEU A 197 -4.35 -1.45 -2.90
N VAL A 198 -4.00 -0.22 -3.30
CA VAL A 198 -4.78 0.98 -2.98
C VAL A 198 -5.34 1.57 -4.27
N THR A 199 -6.65 1.77 -4.31
CA THR A 199 -7.35 2.31 -5.47
C THR A 199 -8.37 3.38 -5.08
N LEU A 200 -8.87 4.11 -6.07
CA LEU A 200 -10.08 4.93 -5.97
C LEU A 200 -11.23 4.19 -6.64
N ALA A 201 -12.45 4.40 -6.18
CA ALA A 201 -13.65 3.86 -6.82
C ALA A 201 -14.00 4.66 -8.09
N GLU A 202 -13.11 4.62 -9.07
CA GLU A 202 -13.21 5.26 -10.39
C GLU A 202 -12.80 4.26 -11.48
N GLU A 203 -13.25 4.47 -12.71
CA GLU A 203 -13.09 3.49 -13.78
C GLU A 203 -11.62 3.16 -14.07
N THR A 204 -10.78 4.19 -14.30
CA THR A 204 -9.36 3.98 -14.61
C THR A 204 -8.56 3.40 -13.44
N PRO A 205 -8.67 3.92 -12.19
CA PRO A 205 -7.98 3.30 -11.04
C PRO A 205 -8.38 1.84 -10.82
N VAL A 206 -9.65 1.49 -10.99
CA VAL A 206 -10.13 0.10 -10.85
C VAL A 206 -9.51 -0.80 -11.91
N ASN A 207 -9.51 -0.38 -13.19
CA ASN A 207 -8.90 -1.15 -14.29
C ASN A 207 -7.41 -1.38 -14.03
N GLU A 208 -6.66 -0.31 -13.70
CA GLU A 208 -5.23 -0.41 -13.40
C GLU A 208 -4.94 -1.29 -12.18
N THR A 209 -5.81 -1.30 -11.18
CA THR A 209 -5.67 -2.15 -9.99
C THR A 209 -5.84 -3.62 -10.34
N VAL A 210 -6.83 -3.95 -11.16
CA VAL A 210 -7.07 -5.31 -11.65
C VAL A 210 -5.89 -5.79 -12.49
N GLU A 211 -5.44 -4.98 -13.45
CA GLU A 211 -4.27 -5.29 -14.28
C GLU A 211 -3.00 -5.48 -13.45
N THR A 212 -2.77 -4.59 -12.46
CA THR A 212 -1.61 -4.68 -11.56
C THR A 212 -1.64 -5.97 -10.76
N ALA A 213 -2.80 -6.37 -10.24
CA ALA A 213 -2.95 -7.61 -9.47
C ALA A 213 -2.60 -8.84 -10.32
N PHE A 214 -3.16 -8.96 -11.53
CA PHE A 214 -2.87 -10.06 -12.44
C PHE A 214 -1.39 -10.12 -12.83
N ASN A 215 -0.80 -8.98 -13.18
CA ASN A 215 0.62 -8.93 -13.55
C ASN A 215 1.55 -9.34 -12.39
N LEU A 216 1.26 -8.89 -11.16
CA LEU A 216 2.07 -9.24 -9.99
C LEU A 216 1.90 -10.70 -9.57
N GLU A 217 0.70 -11.26 -9.69
CA GLU A 217 0.47 -12.68 -9.43
C GLU A 217 1.20 -13.56 -10.45
N ASP A 218 1.03 -13.26 -11.74
CA ASP A 218 1.60 -14.06 -12.83
C ASP A 218 3.13 -14.00 -12.86
N GLN A 219 3.72 -12.80 -12.74
CA GLN A 219 5.17 -12.60 -12.93
C GLN A 219 5.99 -12.78 -11.65
N VAL A 220 5.40 -12.60 -10.46
CA VAL A 220 6.12 -12.63 -9.18
C VAL A 220 5.63 -13.73 -8.26
N GLY A 221 4.40 -14.20 -8.42
CA GLY A 221 3.73 -15.08 -7.48
C GLY A 221 3.36 -14.36 -6.17
N THR A 222 3.08 -13.07 -6.26
CA THR A 222 2.80 -12.22 -5.10
C THR A 222 1.48 -12.59 -4.44
N HIS A 223 1.46 -12.53 -3.11
CA HIS A 223 0.25 -12.69 -2.31
C HIS A 223 -0.30 -11.33 -1.92
N PHE A 224 -1.64 -11.21 -1.96
CA PHE A 224 -2.32 -9.96 -1.67
C PHE A 224 -2.97 -9.96 -0.29
N GLY A 225 -2.97 -8.79 0.35
CA GLY A 225 -3.90 -8.43 1.39
C GLY A 225 -5.24 -7.94 0.80
N PRO A 226 -6.13 -7.39 1.64
CA PRO A 226 -7.36 -6.75 1.16
C PRO A 226 -7.03 -5.54 0.28
N VAL A 227 -7.87 -5.26 -0.71
CA VAL A 227 -7.79 -4.03 -1.50
C VAL A 227 -8.34 -2.88 -0.67
N VAL A 228 -7.59 -1.79 -0.57
CA VAL A 228 -8.06 -0.56 0.06
C VAL A 228 -8.67 0.35 -0.99
N VAL A 229 -9.99 0.51 -0.94
CA VAL A 229 -10.73 1.45 -1.78
C VAL A 229 -10.80 2.77 -1.02
N ASN A 230 -9.99 3.75 -1.45
CA ASN A 230 -9.81 5.01 -0.75
C ASN A 230 -10.72 6.12 -1.31
N GLY A 231 -11.01 7.12 -0.50
CA GLY A 231 -11.70 8.34 -0.91
C GLY A 231 -13.17 8.16 -1.27
N LEU A 232 -13.84 7.17 -0.63
CA LEU A 232 -15.27 6.98 -0.78
C LEU A 232 -16.05 8.08 -0.05
N TYR A 233 -16.98 8.67 -0.74
CA TYR A 233 -17.85 9.67 -0.13
C TYR A 233 -18.72 9.01 0.94
N PRO A 234 -18.70 9.50 2.18
CA PRO A 234 -19.59 9.00 3.22
C PRO A 234 -21.03 9.24 2.80
N ARG A 235 -21.89 8.24 2.99
CA ARG A 235 -23.31 8.37 2.67
C ARG A 235 -23.92 9.48 3.49
N LEU A 236 -24.67 10.35 2.83
CA LEU A 236 -25.50 11.38 3.44
C LEU A 236 -26.96 11.04 3.21
N ASP A 237 -27.71 11.03 4.30
CA ASP A 237 -29.16 10.86 4.24
C ASP A 237 -29.84 12.17 3.80
N HIS A 238 -31.05 12.03 3.28
CA HIS A 238 -31.91 13.17 2.91
C HIS A 238 -31.38 14.07 1.77
N LEU A 239 -30.47 13.58 0.93
CA LEU A 239 -30.01 14.33 -0.27
C LEU A 239 -31.11 14.47 -1.35
N ASP A 240 -32.23 13.79 -1.18
CA ASP A 240 -33.43 13.87 -2.02
C ASP A 240 -34.47 14.85 -1.49
N ALA A 241 -34.28 15.38 -0.28
CA ALA A 241 -35.20 16.36 0.30
C ALA A 241 -35.20 17.67 -0.50
N ASP A 242 -36.40 18.26 -0.67
CA ASP A 242 -36.51 19.58 -1.27
C ASP A 242 -35.91 20.65 -0.33
N PRO A 243 -34.91 21.44 -0.80
CA PRO A 243 -34.24 22.43 0.05
C PRO A 243 -35.16 23.51 0.62
N GLU A 244 -36.16 23.94 -0.14
CA GLU A 244 -37.09 24.99 0.31
C GLU A 244 -38.02 24.47 1.39
N HIS A 245 -38.50 23.23 1.22
CA HIS A 245 -39.32 22.57 2.24
C HIS A 245 -38.54 22.32 3.53
N ALA A 246 -37.29 21.79 3.42
CA ALA A 246 -36.42 21.55 4.55
C ALA A 246 -36.06 22.85 5.29
N ALA A 247 -35.76 23.92 4.58
CA ALA A 247 -35.47 25.22 5.14
C ALA A 247 -36.66 25.81 5.85
N SER A 248 -37.86 25.73 5.25
CA SER A 248 -39.10 26.17 5.87
C SER A 248 -39.39 25.45 7.19
N ALA A 249 -39.21 24.12 7.19
CA ALA A 249 -39.36 23.31 8.42
C ALA A 249 -38.33 23.68 9.52
N ALA A 250 -37.14 24.14 9.11
CA ALA A 250 -36.09 24.63 10.01
C ALA A 250 -36.19 26.10 10.38
N GLY A 251 -37.23 26.82 9.88
CA GLY A 251 -37.40 28.26 10.10
C GLY A 251 -36.39 29.15 9.36
N VAL A 252 -35.78 28.65 8.33
CA VAL A 252 -34.78 29.33 7.48
C VAL A 252 -35.40 29.77 6.17
N ILE A 253 -35.12 31.00 5.73
CA ILE A 253 -35.57 31.51 4.45
C ILE A 253 -34.37 31.38 3.45
N LEU A 254 -34.55 30.58 2.42
CA LEU A 254 -33.58 30.47 1.32
C LEU A 254 -33.90 31.45 0.19
N ARG A 255 -32.87 32.01 -0.41
CA ARG A 255 -33.00 32.67 -1.70
C ARG A 255 -33.12 31.62 -2.83
N PRO A 256 -33.81 31.95 -3.96
CA PRO A 256 -33.94 30.99 -5.07
C PRO A 256 -32.62 30.44 -5.60
N ASP A 257 -31.58 31.28 -5.69
CA ASP A 257 -30.23 30.88 -6.08
C ASP A 257 -29.58 29.88 -5.14
N GLN A 258 -29.86 29.98 -3.83
CA GLN A 258 -29.34 29.05 -2.82
C GLN A 258 -30.04 27.69 -2.90
N ALA A 259 -31.35 27.67 -3.08
CA ALA A 259 -32.11 26.43 -3.25
C ALA A 259 -31.65 25.64 -4.49
N ASP A 260 -31.44 26.32 -5.61
CA ASP A 260 -30.93 25.69 -6.83
C ASP A 260 -29.48 25.17 -6.67
N ALA A 261 -28.63 25.94 -6.01
CA ALA A 261 -27.27 25.50 -5.69
C ALA A 261 -27.26 24.25 -4.79
N MET A 262 -28.14 24.19 -3.78
CA MET A 262 -28.27 23.01 -2.91
C MET A 262 -28.79 21.79 -3.67
N ARG A 263 -29.79 21.93 -4.56
CA ARG A 263 -30.27 20.84 -5.43
C ARG A 263 -29.13 20.33 -6.32
N GLY A 264 -28.38 21.24 -6.94
CA GLY A 264 -27.23 20.90 -7.79
C GLY A 264 -26.15 20.14 -7.01
N ALA A 265 -25.80 20.60 -5.80
CA ALA A 265 -24.82 19.95 -4.95
C ALA A 265 -25.29 18.55 -4.48
N ALA A 266 -26.56 18.42 -4.08
CA ALA A 266 -27.14 17.14 -3.68
C ALA A 266 -27.17 16.14 -4.84
N MET A 267 -27.54 16.58 -6.03
CA MET A 267 -27.53 15.75 -7.23
C MET A 267 -26.10 15.30 -7.62
N PHE A 268 -25.12 16.21 -7.57
CA PHE A 268 -23.70 15.87 -7.81
C PHE A 268 -23.23 14.83 -6.81
N ARG A 269 -23.52 15.05 -5.53
CA ARG A 269 -23.14 14.14 -4.44
C ARG A 269 -23.69 12.73 -4.65
N ARG A 270 -24.99 12.60 -4.91
CA ARG A 270 -25.64 11.30 -5.17
C ARG A 270 -25.03 10.57 -6.36
N ARG A 271 -24.84 11.27 -7.49
CA ARG A 271 -24.21 10.70 -8.68
C ARG A 271 -22.78 10.20 -8.38
N ARG A 272 -22.04 10.93 -7.57
CA ARG A 272 -20.69 10.52 -7.15
C ARG A 272 -20.73 9.27 -6.30
N GLU A 273 -21.60 9.19 -5.30
CA GLU A 273 -21.81 8.02 -4.46
C GLU A 273 -22.24 6.79 -5.28
N GLU A 274 -23.22 6.93 -6.16
CA GLU A 274 -23.69 5.86 -7.04
C GLU A 274 -22.57 5.32 -7.94
N MET A 275 -21.80 6.21 -8.54
CA MET A 275 -20.66 5.86 -9.37
C MET A 275 -19.61 5.09 -8.57
N GLN A 276 -19.28 5.55 -7.36
CA GLN A 276 -18.30 4.91 -6.51
C GLN A 276 -18.74 3.51 -6.07
N VAL A 277 -19.99 3.32 -5.68
CA VAL A 277 -20.56 2.02 -5.33
C VAL A 277 -20.50 1.07 -6.53
N LYS A 278 -20.87 1.53 -7.72
CA LYS A 278 -20.79 0.75 -8.96
C LYS A 278 -19.36 0.31 -9.27
N GLN A 279 -18.38 1.20 -9.12
CA GLN A 279 -16.97 0.87 -9.40
C GLN A 279 -16.38 -0.08 -8.35
N ALA A 280 -16.74 0.06 -7.07
CA ALA A 280 -16.33 -0.86 -6.03
C ALA A 280 -16.93 -2.26 -6.24
N ALA A 281 -18.19 -2.37 -6.68
CA ALA A 281 -18.81 -3.64 -7.04
C ALA A 281 -18.11 -4.28 -8.24
N ARG A 282 -17.82 -3.52 -9.30
CA ARG A 282 -17.08 -3.99 -10.47
C ARG A 282 -15.68 -4.52 -10.10
N LEU A 283 -15.01 -3.83 -9.17
CA LEU A 283 -13.72 -4.29 -8.65
C LEU A 283 -13.85 -5.64 -7.93
N ALA A 284 -14.90 -5.83 -7.12
CA ALA A 284 -15.14 -7.09 -6.43
C ALA A 284 -15.45 -8.26 -7.38
N GLU A 285 -16.13 -8.00 -8.50
CA GLU A 285 -16.40 -8.99 -9.55
C GLU A 285 -15.12 -9.37 -10.32
N ALA A 286 -14.27 -8.36 -10.64
CA ALA A 286 -13.07 -8.58 -11.42
C ALA A 286 -11.89 -9.11 -10.61
N LEU A 287 -11.84 -8.83 -9.31
CA LEU A 287 -10.75 -9.21 -8.42
C LEU A 287 -11.33 -9.75 -7.10
N PRO A 288 -11.31 -11.09 -6.88
CA PRO A 288 -11.93 -11.73 -5.72
C PRO A 288 -11.10 -11.55 -4.44
N LEU A 289 -10.68 -10.33 -4.16
CA LEU A 289 -10.02 -9.92 -2.93
C LEU A 289 -11.00 -9.14 -2.05
N SER A 290 -10.90 -9.34 -0.74
CA SER A 290 -11.67 -8.54 0.21
C SER A 290 -11.35 -7.06 0.07
N GLN A 291 -12.34 -6.19 0.29
CA GLN A 291 -12.19 -4.75 0.19
C GLN A 291 -12.33 -4.08 1.56
N VAL A 292 -11.45 -3.14 1.85
CA VAL A 292 -11.56 -2.19 2.97
C VAL A 292 -11.80 -0.81 2.40
N TRP A 293 -12.86 -0.15 2.87
CA TRP A 293 -13.29 1.15 2.34
C TRP A 293 -12.89 2.27 3.29
N LEU A 294 -12.23 3.30 2.72
CA LEU A 294 -11.81 4.48 3.46
C LEU A 294 -12.58 5.71 3.01
N PRO A 295 -13.01 6.57 3.96
CA PRO A 295 -13.79 7.73 3.63
C PRO A 295 -12.96 8.81 2.93
N HIS A 296 -13.60 9.58 2.05
CA HIS A 296 -13.06 10.83 1.56
C HIS A 296 -13.04 11.86 2.71
N LEU A 297 -11.88 12.42 2.95
CA LEU A 297 -11.71 13.47 3.95
C LEU A 297 -11.85 14.84 3.27
N PHE A 298 -12.85 15.61 3.67
CA PHE A 298 -13.11 16.95 3.14
C PHE A 298 -12.21 17.97 3.87
N THR A 299 -10.91 17.87 3.64
CA THR A 299 -9.88 18.71 4.28
C THR A 299 -8.90 19.25 3.25
N ALA A 300 -8.28 20.39 3.55
CA ALA A 300 -7.24 20.98 2.71
C ALA A 300 -5.88 20.28 2.82
N GLY A 301 -5.66 19.49 3.88
CA GLY A 301 -4.42 18.77 4.11
C GLY A 301 -4.62 17.57 5.01
N ILE A 302 -3.72 16.59 4.91
CA ILE A 302 -3.73 15.37 5.73
C ILE A 302 -2.70 15.55 6.85
N GLY A 303 -3.18 15.68 8.08
CA GLY A 303 -2.38 15.69 9.30
C GLY A 303 -2.62 14.44 10.15
N LEU A 304 -2.17 14.48 11.41
CA LEU A 304 -2.33 13.34 12.33
C LEU A 304 -3.79 13.04 12.66
N SER A 305 -4.64 14.05 12.78
CA SER A 305 -6.09 13.91 13.03
C SER A 305 -6.79 13.18 11.88
N GLU A 306 -6.47 13.53 10.65
CA GLU A 306 -7.01 12.89 9.46
C GLU A 306 -6.52 11.45 9.32
N ILE A 307 -5.25 11.20 9.63
CA ILE A 307 -4.72 9.83 9.68
C ILE A 307 -5.45 9.00 10.73
N ASP A 308 -5.76 9.57 11.91
CA ASP A 308 -6.49 8.85 12.96
C ASP A 308 -7.91 8.45 12.51
N VAL A 309 -8.62 9.30 11.77
CA VAL A 309 -9.92 8.95 11.16
C VAL A 309 -9.77 7.75 10.19
N LEU A 310 -8.70 7.72 9.39
CA LEU A 310 -8.44 6.61 8.47
C LEU A 310 -8.02 5.34 9.21
N VAL A 311 -7.29 5.44 10.32
CA VAL A 311 -6.96 4.30 11.19
C VAL A 311 -8.22 3.64 11.74
N ASP A 312 -9.17 4.44 12.23
CA ASP A 312 -10.43 3.93 12.78
C ASP A 312 -11.30 3.30 11.67
N ALA A 313 -11.29 3.88 10.47
CA ALA A 313 -11.95 3.32 9.30
C ALA A 313 -11.30 1.99 8.84
N LEU A 314 -9.96 1.92 8.81
CA LEU A 314 -9.21 0.67 8.52
C LEU A 314 -9.55 -0.41 9.54
N ALA A 315 -9.48 -0.09 10.84
CA ALA A 315 -9.81 -1.03 11.91
C ALA A 315 -11.23 -1.59 11.75
N THR A 316 -12.21 -0.69 11.54
CA THR A 316 -13.61 -1.07 11.33
C THR A 316 -13.79 -1.92 10.08
N GLY A 317 -13.12 -1.57 8.98
CA GLY A 317 -13.16 -2.30 7.72
C GLY A 317 -12.59 -3.71 7.87
N LEU A 318 -11.41 -3.85 8.47
CA LEU A 318 -10.75 -5.15 8.68
C LEU A 318 -11.58 -6.09 9.55
N VAL A 319 -12.19 -5.58 10.63
CA VAL A 319 -13.09 -6.39 11.49
C VAL A 319 -14.31 -6.91 10.71
N LYS A 320 -14.84 -6.11 9.78
CA LYS A 320 -16.00 -6.51 8.95
C LYS A 320 -15.66 -7.54 7.88
N LEU A 321 -14.38 -7.74 7.54
CA LEU A 321 -13.98 -8.78 6.60
C LEU A 321 -14.32 -10.13 7.22
N ARG A 322 -15.13 -10.93 6.52
CA ARG A 322 -15.37 -12.32 6.93
C ARG A 322 -14.06 -13.09 6.79
N ASP A 323 -13.77 -13.95 7.75
CA ASP A 323 -12.72 -14.94 7.54
C ASP A 323 -13.09 -15.76 6.29
N PRO A 324 -12.10 -16.05 5.42
CA PRO A 324 -12.38 -16.87 4.25
C PRO A 324 -13.03 -18.18 4.71
N PRO A 325 -14.04 -18.70 4.00
CA PRO A 325 -14.69 -19.94 4.36
C PRO A 325 -13.67 -21.09 4.25
N GLY A 326 -13.04 -21.51 5.37
CA GLY A 326 -11.99 -22.53 5.35
C GLY A 326 -11.19 -22.71 6.63
N GLY A 327 -11.71 -22.36 7.79
CA GLY A 327 -11.06 -22.58 9.09
C GLY A 327 -11.82 -23.50 10.05
N ALA A 328 -12.60 -24.45 9.55
CA ALA A 328 -13.13 -25.54 10.41
C ALA A 328 -12.25 -26.78 10.25
N GLY A 329 -11.53 -27.09 11.31
CA GLY A 329 -10.74 -28.30 11.61
C GLY A 329 -10.61 -29.38 10.53
N ARG A 330 -9.47 -29.41 9.87
CA ARG A 330 -8.94 -30.64 9.29
C ARG A 330 -7.64 -30.97 10.01
N THR A 331 -7.76 -31.82 11.00
CA THR A 331 -6.67 -32.64 11.51
C THR A 331 -6.18 -33.53 10.36
N GLY A 332 -4.90 -33.41 9.98
CA GLY A 332 -4.16 -34.40 9.22
C GLY A 332 -4.32 -34.33 7.70
N SER A 333 -3.53 -33.52 7.05
CA SER A 333 -2.72 -33.83 5.86
C SER A 333 -2.16 -32.52 5.29
N THR A 334 -0.87 -32.49 5.06
CA THR A 334 -0.06 -31.43 4.52
C THR A 334 -0.49 -31.06 3.10
N GLU A 335 -1.23 -29.95 2.97
CA GLU A 335 -1.34 -29.18 1.73
C GLU A 335 -1.27 -27.69 2.08
N PRO A 336 -0.46 -26.89 1.37
CA PRO A 336 -0.32 -25.47 1.67
C PRO A 336 -1.65 -24.75 1.39
N ALA A 337 -2.12 -24.00 2.36
CA ALA A 337 -3.32 -23.17 2.24
C ALA A 337 -3.15 -22.18 1.06
N ALA A 338 -4.05 -22.29 0.09
CA ALA A 338 -4.12 -21.37 -1.06
C ALA A 338 -4.40 -19.95 -0.57
N GLY A 339 -3.36 -19.12 -0.59
CA GLY A 339 -3.52 -17.66 -0.57
C GLY A 339 -4.36 -17.25 -1.77
N GLY A 340 -5.22 -16.23 -1.59
CA GLY A 340 -6.14 -15.80 -2.64
C GLY A 340 -5.46 -15.57 -3.99
N ARG A 341 -5.56 -16.58 -4.86
CA ARG A 341 -5.11 -16.50 -6.26
C ARG A 341 -6.21 -15.87 -7.09
N VAL A 342 -5.81 -14.97 -7.97
CA VAL A 342 -6.68 -14.37 -8.98
C VAL A 342 -6.92 -15.42 -10.07
N PRO A 343 -8.15 -15.74 -10.50
CA PRO A 343 -8.40 -16.74 -11.54
C PRO A 343 -7.82 -16.27 -12.88
N ALA A 344 -7.08 -17.16 -13.56
CA ALA A 344 -6.52 -16.88 -14.88
C ALA A 344 -7.63 -16.49 -15.88
N ARG A 345 -7.47 -15.37 -16.55
CA ARG A 345 -8.35 -14.91 -17.62
C ARG A 345 -8.25 -15.87 -18.79
N ALA A 346 -9.36 -16.51 -19.15
CA ALA A 346 -9.44 -17.27 -20.40
C ALA A 346 -9.06 -16.37 -21.57
N ALA A 347 -8.01 -16.75 -22.30
CA ALA A 347 -7.61 -16.07 -23.52
C ALA A 347 -8.76 -16.14 -24.54
N ALA A 348 -9.41 -14.99 -24.77
CA ALA A 348 -10.34 -14.88 -25.89
C ALA A 348 -9.50 -14.95 -27.18
N GLY A 349 -9.70 -16.04 -27.92
CA GLY A 349 -9.02 -16.26 -29.18
C GLY A 349 -9.33 -15.13 -30.16
N ASN A 350 -8.28 -14.52 -30.72
CA ASN A 350 -8.38 -13.65 -31.88
C ASN A 350 -8.83 -14.49 -33.07
N GLY A 351 -10.11 -14.36 -33.40
CA GLY A 351 -10.64 -14.77 -34.71
C GLY A 351 -10.02 -13.87 -35.80
N SER A 352 -9.21 -14.47 -36.64
CA SER A 352 -8.74 -13.93 -37.92
C SER A 352 -9.92 -13.41 -38.74
N LEU A 353 -9.86 -12.15 -39.15
CA LEU A 353 -10.57 -11.68 -40.31
C LEU A 353 -9.57 -11.49 -41.46
N ALA A 354 -9.85 -12.22 -42.49
CA ALA A 354 -9.24 -12.11 -43.81
C ALA A 354 -9.54 -10.75 -44.46
#